data_bccf55ec595d36c7cda55eb5549bb74f
#
_entry.id   bccf55ec595d36c7cda55eb5549bb74f
#
_cell.length_a   1.000
_cell.length_b   1.000
_cell.length_c   1.000
_cell.angle_alpha   90.00
_cell.angle_beta   90.00
_cell.angle_gamma   90.00
#
_symmetry.space_group_name_H-M   'P 1'
#
loop_
_entity.id
_entity.type
_entity.pdbx_description
1 polymer ?
#
loop_
_entity_poly.entity_id
_entity_poly.type
_entity_poly.pdbx_seq_one_letter_code
_entity_poly.pdbx_strand_id
1 'polypeptide(L)' 'MIEKLQHRLKHLEDDHAVMNKKIDGLEKTGVFEDVTLEVLKKQRLHLKDEISKIKLQIAYENGAQEND' A
#
# COMPACT_ATOMS: atom_id res chain seq x y z
N MET A 1 10.10 -17.92 4.66
CA MET A 1 8.78 -17.33 4.96
C MET A 1 8.83 -15.82 4.99
N ILE A 2 9.72 -15.26 5.80
CA ILE A 2 9.89 -13.81 5.85
C ILE A 2 10.29 -13.24 4.51
N GLU A 3 11.14 -13.93 3.78
CA GLU A 3 11.57 -13.47 2.46
C GLU A 3 10.43 -13.25 1.49
N LYS A 4 9.45 -14.16 1.49
CA LYS A 4 8.28 -14.01 0.64
C LYS A 4 7.43 -12.83 1.05
N LEU A 5 7.30 -12.63 2.36
CA LEU A 5 6.55 -11.49 2.88
C LEU A 5 7.22 -10.18 2.53
N GLN A 6 8.54 -10.13 2.63
CA GLN A 6 9.29 -8.93 2.28
C GLN A 6 9.20 -8.62 0.79
N HIS A 7 9.23 -9.66 -0.04
CA HIS A 7 9.05 -9.51 -1.47
C HIS A 7 7.68 -8.93 -1.79
N ARG A 8 6.68 -9.49 -1.15
CA ARG A 8 5.31 -9.03 -1.34
C ARG A 8 5.15 -7.60 -0.85
N LEU A 9 5.74 -7.28 0.29
CA LEU A 9 5.70 -5.94 0.85
C LEU A 9 6.30 -4.93 -0.12
N LYS A 10 7.47 -5.23 -0.66
CA LYS A 10 8.12 -4.36 -1.61
C LYS A 10 7.24 -4.12 -2.83
N HIS A 11 6.63 -5.18 -3.35
CA HIS A 11 5.75 -5.08 -4.50
C HIS A 11 4.55 -4.18 -4.21
N LEU A 12 3.95 -4.35 -3.04
CA LEU A 12 2.82 -3.52 -2.65
C LEU A 12 3.23 -2.07 -2.43
N GLU A 13 4.41 -1.85 -1.87
CA GLU A 13 4.91 -0.50 -1.68
C GLU A 13 5.19 0.18 -3.01
N ASP A 14 5.71 -0.56 -3.97
CA ASP A 14 5.93 -0.03 -5.32
C ASP A 14 4.60 0.33 -5.97
N ASP A 15 3.61 -0.54 -5.84
CA ASP A 15 2.27 -0.27 -6.37
C ASP A 15 1.66 0.96 -5.73
N HIS A 16 1.85 1.10 -4.42
CA HIS A 16 1.34 2.26 -3.69
C HIS A 16 2.01 3.55 -4.18
N ALA A 17 3.31 3.51 -4.43
CA ALA A 17 4.03 4.66 -4.94
C ALA A 17 3.54 5.06 -6.33
N VAL A 18 3.32 4.09 -7.20
CA VAL A 18 2.77 4.33 -8.53
C VAL A 18 1.38 4.93 -8.42
N MET A 19 0.55 4.40 -7.55
CA MET A 19 -0.80 4.89 -7.34
C MET A 19 -0.79 6.33 -6.82
N ASN A 20 0.11 6.64 -5.90
CA ASN A 20 0.26 7.99 -5.38
C ASN A 20 0.60 8.99 -6.48
N LYS A 21 1.53 8.63 -7.35
CA LYS A 21 1.90 9.48 -8.46
C LYS A 21 0.75 9.69 -9.42
N LYS A 22 0.00 8.64 -9.67
CA LYS A 22 -1.14 8.71 -10.56
C LYS A 22 -2.21 9.65 -10.02
N ILE A 23 -2.56 9.47 -8.75
CA ILE A 23 -3.57 10.32 -8.10
C ILE A 23 -3.10 11.77 -8.07
N ASP A 24 -1.84 11.99 -7.71
CA ASP A 24 -1.28 13.34 -7.64
C ASP A 24 -1.33 14.03 -8.99
N GLY A 25 -0.95 13.31 -10.05
CA GLY A 25 -1.02 13.84 -11.41
C GLY A 25 -2.44 14.18 -11.81
N LEU A 26 -3.40 13.32 -11.49
CA LEU A 26 -4.79 13.55 -11.81
C LEU A 26 -5.35 14.76 -11.08
N GLU A 27 -5.00 14.91 -9.81
CA GLU A 27 -5.45 16.06 -9.03
C GLU A 27 -4.88 17.36 -9.55
N LYS A 28 -3.64 17.34 -10.02
CA LYS A 28 -3.00 18.54 -10.56
C LYS A 28 -3.61 19.02 -11.88
N THR A 29 -4.02 18.09 -12.71
CA THR A 29 -4.59 18.46 -14.00
C THR A 29 -6.03 18.96 -13.89
N GLY A 30 -6.74 18.54 -12.85
CA GLY A 30 -8.11 18.96 -12.65
C GLY A 30 -9.08 18.49 -13.75
N VAL A 31 -8.67 17.53 -14.55
CA VAL A 31 -9.44 17.09 -15.72
C VAL A 31 -10.31 15.87 -15.41
N PHE A 32 -10.18 15.30 -14.24
CA PHE A 32 -10.80 14.02 -13.95
C PHE A 32 -12.13 14.13 -13.25
N GLU A 33 -12.99 13.21 -13.61
CA GLU A 33 -14.25 13.08 -12.92
C GLU A 33 -13.98 12.61 -11.49
N ASP A 34 -14.77 13.14 -10.57
CA ASP A 34 -14.66 12.81 -9.16
C ASP A 34 -14.73 11.30 -8.91
N VAL A 35 -15.54 10.60 -9.70
CA VAL A 35 -15.71 9.17 -9.55
C VAL A 35 -14.41 8.40 -9.78
N THR A 36 -13.67 8.76 -10.83
CA THR A 36 -12.41 8.10 -11.14
C THR A 36 -11.39 8.32 -10.03
N LEU A 37 -11.27 9.56 -9.58
CA LEU A 37 -10.36 9.90 -8.51
C LEU A 37 -10.72 9.17 -7.23
N GLU A 38 -12.00 9.10 -6.93
CA GLU A 38 -12.48 8.41 -5.74
C GLU A 38 -12.15 6.93 -5.76
N VAL A 39 -12.33 6.28 -6.91
CA VAL A 39 -11.98 4.86 -7.06
C VAL A 39 -10.49 4.65 -6.83
N LEU A 40 -9.65 5.51 -7.39
CA LEU A 40 -8.21 5.40 -7.21
C LEU A 40 -7.81 5.62 -5.76
N LYS A 41 -8.44 6.56 -5.08
CA LYS A 41 -8.16 6.78 -3.66
C LYS A 41 -8.55 5.60 -2.81
N LYS A 42 -9.65 4.94 -3.13
CA LYS A 42 -10.05 3.73 -2.43
C LYS A 42 -9.06 2.60 -2.66
N GLN A 43 -8.58 2.46 -3.89
CA GLN A 43 -7.56 1.46 -4.19
C GLN A 43 -6.26 1.73 -3.43
N ARG A 44 -5.88 2.99 -3.34
CA ARG A 44 -4.68 3.36 -2.58
C ARG A 44 -4.84 3.02 -1.11
N LEU A 45 -6.00 3.29 -0.55
CA LEU A 45 -6.29 2.97 0.84
C LEU A 45 -6.22 1.47 1.08
N HIS A 46 -6.74 0.70 0.14
CA HIS A 46 -6.71 -0.75 0.21
C HIS A 46 -5.28 -1.28 0.20
N LEU A 47 -4.44 -0.73 -0.67
CA LEU A 47 -3.02 -1.09 -0.71
C LEU A 47 -2.31 -0.76 0.59
N LYS A 48 -2.60 0.41 1.15
CA LYS A 48 -2.02 0.81 2.41
C LYS A 48 -2.40 -0.15 3.53
N ASP A 49 -3.64 -0.60 3.51
CA ASP A 49 -4.15 -1.55 4.48
C ASP A 49 -3.41 -2.89 4.38
N GLU A 50 -3.23 -3.38 3.17
CA GLU A 50 -2.50 -4.62 2.95
C GLU A 50 -1.04 -4.50 3.36
N ILE A 51 -0.42 -3.37 3.07
CA ILE A 51 0.95 -3.11 3.47
C ILE A 51 1.07 -3.18 4.99
N SER A 52 0.13 -2.55 5.70
CA SER A 52 0.13 -2.58 7.15
C SER A 52 0.01 -4.00 7.69
N LYS A 53 -0.86 -4.80 7.10
CA LYS A 53 -1.05 -6.19 7.50
C LYS A 53 0.22 -7.00 7.30
N ILE A 54 0.89 -6.81 6.18
CA ILE A 54 2.12 -7.54 5.91
C ILE A 54 3.24 -7.12 6.84
N LYS A 55 3.33 -5.83 7.14
CA LYS A 55 4.33 -5.35 8.11
C LYS A 55 4.12 -5.96 9.47
N LEU A 56 2.88 -6.06 9.91
CA LEU A 56 2.56 -6.71 11.17
C LEU A 56 2.94 -8.19 11.14
N GLN A 57 2.67 -8.85 10.04
CA GLN A 57 3.00 -10.25 9.88
C GLN A 57 4.50 -10.47 9.92
N ILE A 58 5.26 -9.63 9.24
CA ILE A 58 6.72 -9.70 9.26
C ILE A 58 7.25 -9.48 10.67
N ALA A 59 6.73 -8.50 11.37
CA ALA A 59 7.13 -8.23 12.74
C ALA A 59 6.85 -9.41 13.65
N TYR A 60 5.71 -10.05 13.45
CA TYR A 60 5.34 -11.22 14.19
C TYR A 60 6.32 -12.38 13.93
N GLU A 61 6.63 -12.61 12.65
CA GLU A 61 7.56 -13.67 12.25
C GLU A 61 8.97 -13.41 12.75
N ASN A 62 9.34 -12.15 12.94
CA ASN A 62 10.64 -11.79 13.46
C ASN A 62 10.73 -11.88 14.98
N GLY A 63 9.70 -12.39 15.63
CA GLY A 63 9.75 -12.61 17.04
C GLY A 63 9.23 -11.47 17.89
N ALA A 64 8.44 -10.59 17.31
CA ALA A 64 7.87 -9.48 18.06
C ALA A 64 7.02 -9.97 19.23
N GLN A 65 6.46 -11.15 19.12
CA GLN A 65 5.64 -11.74 20.16
C GLN A 65 6.46 -12.10 21.40
N GLU A 66 7.78 -12.14 21.27
CA GLU A 66 8.64 -12.46 22.41
C GLU A 66 8.65 -11.37 23.46
N ASN A 67 8.18 -10.23 23.11
CA ASN A 67 8.18 -9.09 24.03
C ASN A 67 7.08 -9.15 25.06
N ASP A 68 6.25 -10.14 24.99
CA ASP A 68 5.15 -10.31 25.95
C ASP A 68 5.60 -10.84 27.29
#